data_bcf9d92b22f803b4d25f53d29ec72951
#
_entry.id   bcf9d92b22f803b4d25f53d29ec72951
#
_cell.length_a   1.000
_cell.length_b   1.000
_cell.length_c   1.000
_cell.angle_alpha   90.00
_cell.angle_beta   90.00
_cell.angle_gamma   90.00
#
_symmetry.space_group_name_H-M   'P 1'
#
loop_
_entity.id
_entity.type
_entity.pdbx_description
1 polymer ?
#
loop_
_entity_poly.entity_id
_entity_poly.type
_entity_poly.pdbx_seq_one_letter_code
_entity_poly.pdbx_strand_id
1 'polypeptide(L)'
;TAVELRNRLVAASGLRLPPTLLFDHPTPELVARQLLTGMAGAVAAEGGAVSDAAREEATAAEPSAVFGAMMREAGQLGRQEEFTRLLMDLSRFRPSFARAAELDRPLAPVRLSRGENGPALVCFSSILSIGGPHQYARFAAGFRGHRDVLALGNPGFVAGERLPASPEAVIEAQAEAVLRQTDGAPFVLLGHSSGGLLAHEVAARLESTGVFPEAVVLLDIYSHDQDAAVALQPGLSAGMAERSAGQVPVDDTRLLAMGAYFRLFGGWRPKEVKTPTLLVRAGERLFDWSRDGDWRSYWQLPHTALDVPG
;
A
#
# COMPACT_ATOMS: atom_id res chain seq x y z
N THR A 1 -4.70 -21.45 -1.48
CA THR A 1 -4.22 -20.05 -1.53
C THR A 1 -5.38 -19.06 -1.38
N ALA A 2 -5.10 -17.78 -1.08
CA ALA A 2 -6.13 -16.74 -0.98
C ALA A 2 -6.93 -16.62 -2.30
N VAL A 3 -6.22 -16.67 -3.43
CA VAL A 3 -6.84 -16.64 -4.77
C VAL A 3 -7.75 -17.85 -5.00
N GLU A 4 -7.32 -19.02 -4.60
CA GLU A 4 -8.11 -20.24 -4.73
C GLU A 4 -9.37 -20.20 -3.87
N LEU A 5 -9.26 -19.75 -2.61
CA LEU A 5 -10.42 -19.57 -1.74
C LEU A 5 -11.40 -18.56 -2.32
N ARG A 6 -10.91 -17.40 -2.79
CA ARG A 6 -11.73 -16.41 -3.48
C ARG A 6 -12.44 -17.02 -4.70
N ASN A 7 -11.72 -17.79 -5.55
CA ASN A 7 -12.32 -18.40 -6.72
C ASN A 7 -13.39 -19.45 -6.37
N ARG A 8 -13.20 -20.20 -5.29
CA ARG A 8 -14.23 -21.11 -4.75
C ARG A 8 -15.43 -20.35 -4.23
N LEU A 9 -15.21 -19.22 -3.53
CA LEU A 9 -16.31 -18.37 -3.06
C LEU A 9 -17.09 -17.74 -4.22
N VAL A 10 -16.41 -17.29 -5.29
CA VAL A 10 -17.07 -16.83 -6.53
C VAL A 10 -17.92 -17.95 -7.14
N ALA A 11 -17.36 -19.15 -7.29
CA ALA A 11 -18.07 -20.30 -7.87
C ALA A 11 -19.30 -20.73 -7.03
N ALA A 12 -19.18 -20.65 -5.70
CA ALA A 12 -20.25 -21.06 -4.77
C ALA A 12 -21.34 -20.00 -4.59
N SER A 13 -21.00 -18.70 -4.65
CA SER A 13 -21.95 -17.61 -4.39
C SER A 13 -22.51 -16.95 -5.66
N GLY A 14 -21.87 -17.14 -6.82
CA GLY A 14 -22.20 -16.43 -8.05
C GLY A 14 -21.85 -14.94 -8.03
N LEU A 15 -21.30 -14.44 -6.93
CA LEU A 15 -20.97 -13.03 -6.76
C LEU A 15 -19.64 -12.68 -7.43
N ARG A 16 -19.53 -11.47 -7.95
CA ARG A 16 -18.24 -10.90 -8.37
C ARG A 16 -17.47 -10.44 -7.15
N LEU A 17 -16.47 -11.21 -6.72
CA LEU A 17 -15.66 -10.92 -5.55
C LEU A 17 -14.30 -10.34 -5.98
N PRO A 18 -13.87 -9.21 -5.39
CA PRO A 18 -12.60 -8.60 -5.72
C PRO A 18 -11.42 -9.52 -5.38
N PRO A 19 -10.31 -9.46 -6.10
CA PRO A 19 -9.11 -10.24 -5.81
C PRO A 19 -8.54 -9.99 -4.41
N THR A 20 -8.81 -8.81 -3.87
CA THR A 20 -8.37 -8.33 -2.55
C THR A 20 -9.28 -8.77 -1.41
N LEU A 21 -10.42 -9.44 -1.68
CA LEU A 21 -11.46 -9.80 -0.69
C LEU A 21 -10.87 -10.32 0.63
N LEU A 22 -9.93 -11.26 0.57
CA LEU A 22 -9.37 -11.89 1.76
C LEU A 22 -8.31 -11.04 2.48
N PHE A 23 -7.88 -9.97 1.85
CA PHE A 23 -6.98 -8.97 2.44
C PHE A 23 -7.77 -7.82 3.05
N ASP A 24 -8.83 -7.39 2.38
CA ASP A 24 -9.74 -6.34 2.86
C ASP A 24 -10.60 -6.86 4.02
N HIS A 25 -10.87 -8.18 4.03
CA HIS A 25 -11.66 -8.89 5.04
C HIS A 25 -10.85 -10.06 5.63
N PRO A 26 -9.85 -9.80 6.50
CA PRO A 26 -8.87 -10.79 6.92
C PRO A 26 -9.40 -11.86 7.90
N THR A 27 -10.68 -11.80 8.29
CA THR A 27 -11.28 -12.85 9.12
C THR A 27 -12.44 -13.53 8.41
N PRO A 28 -12.72 -14.82 8.73
CA PRO A 28 -13.86 -15.54 8.16
C PRO A 28 -15.20 -14.81 8.35
N GLU A 29 -15.38 -14.14 9.50
CA GLU A 29 -16.59 -13.40 9.84
C GLU A 29 -16.77 -12.17 8.93
N LEU A 30 -15.68 -11.45 8.64
CA LEU A 30 -15.71 -10.29 7.74
C LEU A 30 -15.99 -10.73 6.30
N VAL A 31 -15.36 -11.82 5.85
CA VAL A 31 -15.64 -12.42 4.53
C VAL A 31 -17.10 -12.86 4.45
N ALA A 32 -17.62 -13.56 5.46
CA ALA A 32 -19.01 -13.99 5.48
C ALA A 32 -19.98 -12.81 5.45
N ARG A 33 -19.71 -11.75 6.21
CA ARG A 33 -20.52 -10.52 6.19
C ARG A 33 -20.54 -9.87 4.79
N GLN A 34 -19.40 -9.77 4.14
CA GLN A 34 -19.30 -9.23 2.78
C GLN A 34 -20.08 -10.07 1.77
N LEU A 35 -19.99 -11.41 1.87
CA LEU A 35 -20.77 -12.31 1.04
C LEU A 35 -22.29 -12.14 1.27
N LEU A 36 -22.73 -12.07 2.53
CA LEU A 36 -24.14 -11.86 2.86
C LEU A 36 -24.67 -10.53 2.31
N THR A 37 -23.87 -9.46 2.41
CA THR A 37 -24.24 -8.16 1.84
C THR A 37 -24.37 -8.23 0.30
N GLY A 38 -23.42 -8.89 -0.36
CA GLY A 38 -23.46 -9.09 -1.82
C GLY A 38 -24.64 -9.96 -2.26
N MET A 39 -24.98 -11.02 -1.52
CA MET A 39 -26.13 -11.88 -1.80
C MET A 39 -27.46 -11.16 -1.58
N ALA A 40 -27.58 -10.37 -0.51
CA ALA A 40 -28.76 -9.57 -0.25
C ALA A 40 -29.01 -8.54 -1.38
N GLY A 41 -27.97 -7.91 -1.90
CA GLY A 41 -28.04 -7.02 -3.05
C GLY A 41 -28.46 -7.74 -4.36
N ALA A 42 -27.98 -8.97 -4.58
CA ALA A 42 -28.35 -9.78 -5.75
C ALA A 42 -29.81 -10.25 -5.69
N VAL A 43 -30.30 -10.66 -4.53
CA VAL A 43 -31.71 -11.07 -4.30
C VAL A 43 -32.64 -9.87 -4.45
N ALA A 44 -32.24 -8.67 -4.01
CA ALA A 44 -33.03 -7.45 -4.20
C ALA A 44 -33.12 -7.01 -5.66
N ALA A 45 -32.16 -7.39 -6.50
CA ALA A 45 -32.17 -7.11 -7.94
C ALA A 45 -33.14 -8.03 -8.74
N GLU A 46 -33.43 -9.23 -8.20
CA GLU A 46 -34.32 -10.21 -8.85
C GLU A 46 -35.80 -10.13 -8.39
N GLY A 47 -36.07 -9.51 -7.22
CA GLY A 47 -37.42 -9.39 -6.64
C GLY A 47 -37.92 -7.96 -6.65
N GLY A 48 -38.82 -7.64 -7.58
CA GLY A 48 -39.35 -6.31 -7.81
C GLY A 48 -39.95 -5.59 -6.59
N ALA A 49 -39.79 -4.26 -6.60
CA ALA A 49 -40.34 -3.24 -5.72
C ALA A 49 -39.64 -3.06 -4.37
N VAL A 50 -38.50 -2.40 -4.41
CA VAL A 50 -37.87 -1.77 -3.23
C VAL A 50 -38.06 -0.25 -3.36
N SER A 51 -38.41 0.43 -2.24
CA SER A 51 -38.62 1.88 -2.18
C SER A 51 -37.37 2.68 -2.58
N ASP A 52 -37.57 3.88 -3.15
CA ASP A 52 -36.51 4.75 -3.65
C ASP A 52 -35.41 5.06 -2.61
N ALA A 53 -35.75 5.10 -1.31
CA ALA A 53 -34.78 5.27 -0.24
C ALA A 53 -33.78 4.07 -0.06
N ALA A 54 -34.25 2.84 -0.32
CA ALA A 54 -33.40 1.65 -0.30
C ALA A 54 -32.58 1.52 -1.58
N ARG A 55 -32.97 2.20 -2.67
CA ARG A 55 -32.17 2.31 -3.89
C ARG A 55 -31.03 3.30 -3.74
N GLU A 56 -31.19 4.37 -2.98
CA GLU A 56 -30.10 5.31 -2.67
C GLU A 56 -29.04 4.70 -1.75
N GLU A 57 -29.42 3.82 -0.81
CA GLU A 57 -28.44 3.07 0.01
C GLU A 57 -27.83 1.84 -0.70
N ALA A 58 -28.56 1.22 -1.64
CA ALA A 58 -28.08 0.05 -2.40
C ALA A 58 -27.22 0.44 -3.62
N THR A 59 -27.20 1.68 -4.04
CA THR A 59 -26.18 2.27 -4.89
C THR A 59 -24.97 2.70 -4.06
N ALA A 60 -24.50 1.85 -3.14
CA ALA A 60 -23.09 1.89 -2.74
C ALA A 60 -22.29 1.67 -4.03
N ALA A 61 -21.93 2.78 -4.65
CA ALA A 61 -21.42 2.91 -5.99
C ALA A 61 -20.34 1.84 -6.28
N GLU A 62 -20.49 1.15 -7.42
CA GLU A 62 -19.34 0.53 -8.08
C GLU A 62 -18.17 1.51 -7.90
N PRO A 63 -16.99 1.06 -7.39
CA PRO A 63 -15.88 1.98 -7.12
C PRO A 63 -15.67 2.78 -8.40
N SER A 64 -15.87 4.10 -8.32
CA SER A 64 -15.77 4.99 -9.47
C SER A 64 -14.40 4.79 -10.10
N ALA A 65 -14.37 4.50 -11.40
CA ALA A 65 -13.15 4.25 -12.16
C ALA A 65 -12.85 5.40 -13.15
N VAL A 66 -13.44 6.57 -12.92
CA VAL A 66 -13.30 7.72 -13.82
C VAL A 66 -11.85 8.15 -13.91
N PHE A 67 -11.17 8.33 -12.76
CA PHE A 67 -9.76 8.73 -12.77
C PHE A 67 -8.85 7.64 -13.31
N GLY A 68 -9.20 6.37 -13.14
CA GLY A 68 -8.48 5.26 -13.75
C GLY A 68 -8.52 5.30 -15.28
N ALA A 69 -9.68 5.63 -15.88
CA ALA A 69 -9.81 5.81 -17.31
C ALA A 69 -8.99 7.02 -17.79
N MET A 70 -9.13 8.16 -17.11
CA MET A 70 -8.39 9.39 -17.43
C MET A 70 -6.87 9.21 -17.28
N MET A 71 -6.40 8.43 -16.29
CA MET A 71 -4.97 8.14 -16.11
C MET A 71 -4.42 7.35 -17.30
N ARG A 72 -5.17 6.36 -17.82
CA ARG A 72 -4.76 5.61 -19.02
C ARG A 72 -4.70 6.50 -20.26
N GLU A 73 -5.69 7.37 -20.44
CA GLU A 73 -5.73 8.32 -21.55
C GLU A 73 -4.59 9.34 -21.44
N ALA A 74 -4.36 9.90 -20.26
CA ALA A 74 -3.20 10.77 -20.01
C ALA A 74 -1.88 10.06 -20.32
N GLY A 75 -1.79 8.74 -20.05
CA GLY A 75 -0.66 7.91 -20.45
C GLY A 75 -0.43 7.85 -21.95
N GLN A 76 -1.49 7.60 -22.70
CA GLN A 76 -1.45 7.56 -24.18
C GLN A 76 -1.07 8.93 -24.78
N LEU A 77 -1.45 10.02 -24.12
CA LEU A 77 -1.15 11.38 -24.54
C LEU A 77 0.22 11.89 -24.04
N GLY A 78 0.97 11.12 -23.27
CA GLY A 78 2.23 11.56 -22.66
C GLY A 78 2.06 12.64 -21.57
N ARG A 79 0.85 12.75 -20.96
CA ARG A 79 0.46 13.77 -19.98
C ARG A 79 0.31 13.22 -18.56
N GLN A 80 0.98 12.13 -18.23
CA GLN A 80 0.87 11.47 -16.91
C GLN A 80 1.22 12.42 -15.77
N GLU A 81 2.25 13.24 -15.95
CA GLU A 81 2.70 14.18 -14.92
C GLU A 81 1.65 15.25 -14.61
N GLU A 82 0.97 15.76 -15.65
CA GLU A 82 -0.12 16.72 -15.47
C GLU A 82 -1.29 16.08 -14.72
N PHE A 83 -1.64 14.85 -15.09
CA PHE A 83 -2.71 14.12 -14.42
C PHE A 83 -2.36 13.80 -12.97
N THR A 84 -1.10 13.44 -12.69
CA THR A 84 -0.61 13.23 -11.32
C THR A 84 -0.75 14.51 -10.48
N ARG A 85 -0.38 15.66 -11.04
CA ARG A 85 -0.58 16.96 -10.37
C ARG A 85 -2.06 17.26 -10.09
N LEU A 86 -2.94 16.94 -11.02
CA LEU A 86 -4.40 17.06 -10.82
C LEU A 86 -4.88 16.17 -9.66
N LEU A 87 -4.43 14.92 -9.57
CA LEU A 87 -4.76 14.04 -8.44
C LEU A 87 -4.24 14.60 -7.10
N MET A 88 -3.04 15.18 -7.09
CA MET A 88 -2.48 15.85 -5.90
C MET A 88 -3.38 17.00 -5.44
N ASP A 89 -3.91 17.81 -6.35
CA ASP A 89 -4.79 18.93 -6.03
C ASP A 89 -6.19 18.45 -5.60
N LEU A 90 -6.78 17.51 -6.32
CA LEU A 90 -8.08 16.91 -5.99
C LEU A 90 -8.06 16.21 -4.62
N SER A 91 -6.93 15.63 -4.22
CA SER A 91 -6.80 14.99 -2.92
C SER A 91 -7.07 15.92 -1.72
N ARG A 92 -6.94 17.25 -1.92
CA ARG A 92 -7.20 18.27 -0.89
C ARG A 92 -8.67 18.37 -0.48
N PHE A 93 -9.58 17.88 -1.31
CA PHE A 93 -11.01 17.88 -1.04
C PHE A 93 -11.46 16.67 -0.21
N ARG A 94 -10.58 15.69 0.04
CA ARG A 94 -10.89 14.56 0.91
C ARG A 94 -10.69 14.94 2.39
N PRO A 95 -11.54 14.41 3.30
CA PRO A 95 -11.33 14.55 4.73
C PRO A 95 -9.93 14.08 5.15
N SER A 96 -9.30 14.77 6.09
CA SER A 96 -7.97 14.44 6.57
C SER A 96 -7.94 14.35 8.11
N PHE A 97 -6.86 13.74 8.63
CA PHE A 97 -6.54 13.67 10.04
C PHE A 97 -5.16 14.27 10.30
N ALA A 98 -5.01 15.00 11.39
CA ALA A 98 -3.74 15.58 11.82
C ALA A 98 -3.05 14.76 12.92
N ARG A 99 -3.80 13.94 13.66
CA ARG A 99 -3.32 13.08 14.75
C ARG A 99 -3.93 11.71 14.65
N ALA A 100 -3.20 10.69 15.05
CA ALA A 100 -3.65 9.29 15.01
C ALA A 100 -5.01 9.06 15.74
N ALA A 101 -5.26 9.81 16.80
CA ALA A 101 -6.53 9.75 17.56
C ALA A 101 -7.77 10.22 16.77
N GLU A 102 -7.58 10.91 15.64
CA GLU A 102 -8.67 11.36 14.75
C GLU A 102 -9.09 10.32 13.73
N LEU A 103 -8.36 9.20 13.65
CA LEU A 103 -8.75 8.05 12.84
C LEU A 103 -9.97 7.36 13.47
N ASP A 104 -10.96 7.01 12.65
CA ASP A 104 -12.15 6.30 13.09
C ASP A 104 -11.82 4.93 13.72
N ARG A 105 -10.71 4.35 13.31
CA ARG A 105 -10.13 3.13 13.86
C ARG A 105 -8.60 3.27 13.90
N PRO A 106 -7.94 2.83 14.99
CA PRO A 106 -6.49 2.76 15.02
C PRO A 106 -5.94 1.91 13.87
N LEU A 107 -4.84 2.33 13.27
CA LEU A 107 -4.17 1.50 12.27
C LEU A 107 -3.78 0.16 12.89
N ALA A 108 -4.07 -0.92 12.19
CA ALA A 108 -3.69 -2.26 12.60
C ALA A 108 -3.00 -2.98 11.44
N PRO A 109 -1.82 -3.57 11.65
CA PRO A 109 -1.17 -4.34 10.61
C PRO A 109 -1.92 -5.65 10.37
N VAL A 110 -1.92 -6.07 9.10
CA VAL A 110 -2.40 -7.40 8.69
C VAL A 110 -1.28 -8.41 8.95
N ARG A 111 -1.56 -9.47 9.72
CA ARG A 111 -0.61 -10.55 9.92
C ARG A 111 -0.64 -11.51 8.74
N LEU A 112 0.43 -11.55 7.97
CA LEU A 112 0.59 -12.37 6.77
C LEU A 112 1.26 -13.72 7.04
N SER A 113 2.12 -13.80 8.07
CA SER A 113 2.77 -15.02 8.54
C SER A 113 2.85 -15.05 10.05
N ARG A 114 2.85 -16.26 10.62
CA ARG A 114 3.13 -16.52 12.03
C ARG A 114 4.39 -17.35 12.18
N GLY A 115 5.18 -17.05 13.22
CA GLY A 115 6.36 -17.80 13.64
C GLY A 115 6.97 -17.18 14.89
N GLU A 116 7.80 -17.94 15.58
CA GLU A 116 8.36 -17.55 16.87
C GLU A 116 9.87 -17.25 16.82
N ASN A 117 10.49 -17.38 15.65
CA ASN A 117 11.94 -17.26 15.51
C ASN A 117 12.35 -15.82 15.18
N GLY A 118 13.01 -15.16 16.13
CA GLY A 118 13.61 -13.84 15.96
C GLY A 118 12.59 -12.69 15.86
N PRO A 119 13.06 -11.47 15.51
CA PRO A 119 12.22 -10.27 15.50
C PRO A 119 11.12 -10.35 14.44
N ALA A 120 9.95 -9.76 14.75
CA ALA A 120 8.87 -9.62 13.79
C ALA A 120 9.28 -8.72 12.62
N LEU A 121 8.85 -9.06 11.39
CA LEU A 121 9.02 -8.21 10.23
C LEU A 121 7.77 -7.35 10.04
N VAL A 122 7.91 -6.04 10.14
CA VAL A 122 6.83 -5.07 9.94
C VAL A 122 7.03 -4.40 8.59
N CYS A 123 6.18 -4.74 7.63
CA CYS A 123 6.26 -4.30 6.23
C CYS A 123 5.36 -3.09 5.98
N PHE A 124 5.88 -2.09 5.29
CA PHE A 124 5.16 -0.86 4.93
C PHE A 124 4.73 -0.90 3.47
N SER A 125 3.44 -0.69 3.25
CA SER A 125 2.88 -0.68 1.90
C SER A 125 3.37 0.50 1.08
N SER A 126 3.55 0.27 -0.23
CA SER A 126 3.83 1.34 -1.18
C SER A 126 2.69 2.39 -1.19
N ILE A 127 3.05 3.65 -1.45
CA ILE A 127 2.10 4.77 -1.58
C ILE A 127 1.43 4.82 -2.96
N LEU A 128 1.72 3.88 -3.83
CA LEU A 128 1.09 3.77 -5.15
C LEU A 128 -0.34 3.25 -5.03
N SER A 129 -1.20 3.57 -5.98
CA SER A 129 -2.60 3.15 -6.01
C SER A 129 -2.78 1.62 -5.99
N ILE A 130 -1.80 0.87 -6.49
CA ILE A 130 -1.75 -0.60 -6.44
C ILE A 130 -1.14 -1.15 -5.14
N GLY A 131 -0.59 -0.28 -4.27
CA GLY A 131 0.05 -0.65 -3.01
C GLY A 131 -0.95 -1.19 -1.99
N GLY A 132 -0.45 -1.95 -1.02
CA GLY A 132 -1.25 -2.48 0.09
C GLY A 132 -0.58 -3.69 0.74
N PRO A 133 -1.11 -4.18 1.87
CA PRO A 133 -0.54 -5.34 2.58
C PRO A 133 -0.35 -6.58 1.70
N HIS A 134 -1.20 -6.78 0.68
CA HIS A 134 -1.15 -7.90 -0.27
C HIS A 134 0.17 -7.98 -1.04
N GLN A 135 0.88 -6.86 -1.25
CA GLN A 135 2.17 -6.86 -1.96
C GLN A 135 3.23 -7.75 -1.28
N TYR A 136 3.09 -7.97 0.02
CA TYR A 136 3.99 -8.81 0.80
C TYR A 136 3.53 -10.25 0.98
N ALA A 137 2.41 -10.66 0.37
CA ALA A 137 1.85 -12.01 0.57
C ALA A 137 2.81 -13.13 0.12
N ARG A 138 3.48 -12.95 -1.02
CA ARG A 138 4.48 -13.90 -1.54
C ARG A 138 5.73 -13.93 -0.66
N PHE A 139 6.22 -12.77 -0.26
CA PHE A 139 7.34 -12.64 0.66
C PHE A 139 7.05 -13.33 1.99
N ALA A 140 5.90 -13.05 2.61
CA ALA A 140 5.49 -13.64 3.88
C ALA A 140 5.31 -15.15 3.82
N ALA A 141 4.96 -15.71 2.65
CA ALA A 141 4.81 -17.14 2.48
C ALA A 141 6.12 -17.91 2.76
N GLY A 142 7.28 -17.30 2.47
CA GLY A 142 8.59 -17.85 2.77
C GLY A 142 8.94 -17.90 4.26
N PHE A 143 8.18 -17.20 5.11
CA PHE A 143 8.40 -17.12 6.56
C PHE A 143 7.39 -17.91 7.41
N ARG A 144 6.48 -18.65 6.77
CA ARG A 144 5.44 -19.41 7.47
C ARG A 144 6.06 -20.41 8.44
N GLY A 145 5.60 -20.38 9.69
CA GLY A 145 6.10 -21.22 10.78
C GLY A 145 7.47 -20.79 11.32
N HIS A 146 8.12 -19.79 10.72
CA HIS A 146 9.44 -19.35 11.14
C HIS A 146 9.40 -17.97 11.78
N ARG A 147 8.68 -17.00 11.20
CA ARG A 147 8.71 -15.61 11.66
C ARG A 147 7.36 -14.91 11.45
N ASP A 148 7.02 -14.05 12.39
CA ASP A 148 5.90 -13.13 12.22
C ASP A 148 6.22 -12.13 11.10
N VAL A 149 5.30 -12.03 10.12
CA VAL A 149 5.31 -10.99 9.10
C VAL A 149 4.00 -10.23 9.17
N LEU A 150 4.10 -8.96 9.42
CA LEU A 150 3.02 -7.99 9.58
C LEU A 150 3.10 -6.99 8.44
N ALA A 151 1.99 -6.55 7.89
CA ALA A 151 1.99 -5.53 6.84
C ALA A 151 1.00 -4.41 7.17
N LEU A 152 1.50 -3.17 7.17
CA LEU A 152 0.73 -1.96 7.38
C LEU A 152 0.22 -1.42 6.04
N GLY A 153 -1.09 -1.17 5.97
CA GLY A 153 -1.69 -0.35 4.92
C GLY A 153 -1.49 1.13 5.20
N ASN A 154 -1.67 1.94 4.16
CA ASN A 154 -1.61 3.39 4.28
C ASN A 154 -3.03 3.94 4.47
N PRO A 155 -3.28 4.86 5.42
CA PRO A 155 -4.57 5.52 5.58
C PRO A 155 -5.03 6.24 4.32
N GLY A 156 -6.33 6.19 4.05
CA GLY A 156 -6.94 6.87 2.91
C GLY A 156 -7.06 6.03 1.65
N PHE A 157 -6.49 4.81 1.61
CA PHE A 157 -6.58 3.90 0.45
C PHE A 157 -7.84 3.04 0.43
N VAL A 158 -8.64 3.10 1.48
CA VAL A 158 -9.95 2.44 1.55
C VAL A 158 -11.06 3.49 1.54
N ALA A 159 -12.19 3.19 0.91
CA ALA A 159 -13.32 4.10 0.86
C ALA A 159 -13.79 4.48 2.27
N GLY A 160 -14.07 5.76 2.49
CA GLY A 160 -14.47 6.31 3.78
C GLY A 160 -13.31 6.67 4.72
N GLU A 161 -12.09 6.20 4.47
CA GLU A 161 -10.94 6.59 5.29
C GLU A 161 -10.51 8.04 5.07
N ARG A 162 -9.97 8.65 6.11
CA ARG A 162 -9.34 9.98 6.07
C ARG A 162 -7.93 9.90 5.51
N LEU A 163 -7.51 10.94 4.79
CA LEU A 163 -6.12 11.11 4.36
C LEU A 163 -5.27 11.73 5.47
N PRO A 164 -3.96 11.48 5.54
CA PRO A 164 -3.10 12.23 6.44
C PRO A 164 -3.02 13.70 5.99
N ALA A 165 -3.08 14.62 6.95
CA ALA A 165 -2.93 16.07 6.70
C ALA A 165 -1.47 16.46 6.46
N SER A 166 -0.52 15.71 7.04
CA SER A 166 0.92 15.92 6.91
C SER A 166 1.69 14.59 6.91
N PRO A 167 2.97 14.59 6.51
CA PRO A 167 3.82 13.41 6.66
C PRO A 167 3.89 12.91 8.10
N GLU A 168 4.01 13.83 9.07
CA GLU A 168 4.11 13.51 10.50
C GLU A 168 2.86 12.78 10.98
N ALA A 169 1.66 13.15 10.49
CA ALA A 169 0.40 12.51 10.89
C ALA A 169 0.38 11.01 10.53
N VAL A 170 0.81 10.64 9.32
CA VAL A 170 0.85 9.23 8.92
C VAL A 170 1.98 8.48 9.61
N ILE A 171 3.17 9.10 9.74
CA ILE A 171 4.32 8.48 10.40
C ILE A 171 4.00 8.21 11.87
N GLU A 172 3.38 9.15 12.58
CA GLU A 172 2.96 8.95 13.96
C GLU A 172 1.93 7.83 14.10
N ALA A 173 0.90 7.81 13.26
CA ALA A 173 -0.12 6.76 13.28
C ALA A 173 0.47 5.37 13.00
N GLN A 174 1.43 5.27 12.07
CA GLN A 174 2.13 4.03 11.76
C GLN A 174 3.09 3.63 12.89
N ALA A 175 3.84 4.55 13.48
CA ALA A 175 4.71 4.28 14.63
C ALA A 175 3.90 3.75 15.83
N GLU A 176 2.76 4.37 16.15
CA GLU A 176 1.87 3.87 17.19
C GLU A 176 1.33 2.45 16.87
N ALA A 177 1.00 2.18 15.61
CA ALA A 177 0.55 0.84 15.20
C ALA A 177 1.64 -0.22 15.38
N VAL A 178 2.89 0.12 15.05
CA VAL A 178 4.06 -0.74 15.28
C VAL A 178 4.21 -1.04 16.76
N LEU A 179 4.26 -0.01 17.61
CA LEU A 179 4.45 -0.16 19.06
C LEU A 179 3.35 -1.02 19.70
N ARG A 180 2.08 -0.78 19.35
CA ARG A 180 0.97 -1.58 19.86
C ARG A 180 1.06 -3.04 19.45
N GLN A 181 1.53 -3.31 18.24
CA GLN A 181 1.57 -4.68 17.72
C GLN A 181 2.76 -5.46 18.23
N THR A 182 3.89 -4.80 18.44
CA THR A 182 5.12 -5.46 18.89
C THR A 182 5.19 -5.60 20.40
N ASP A 183 4.49 -4.74 21.15
CA ASP A 183 4.38 -4.78 22.61
C ASP A 183 5.73 -4.97 23.31
N GLY A 184 6.74 -4.22 22.87
CA GLY A 184 8.11 -4.29 23.38
C GLY A 184 8.97 -5.44 22.86
N ALA A 185 8.44 -6.34 22.04
CA ALA A 185 9.22 -7.39 21.40
C ALA A 185 10.11 -6.82 20.29
N PRO A 186 11.28 -7.44 19.99
CA PRO A 186 12.15 -7.01 18.90
C PRO A 186 11.45 -7.06 17.53
N PHE A 187 11.74 -6.08 16.67
CA PHE A 187 11.15 -6.00 15.34
C PHE A 187 12.12 -5.36 14.33
N VAL A 188 11.86 -5.65 13.06
CA VAL A 188 12.54 -5.09 11.90
C VAL A 188 11.48 -4.36 11.06
N LEU A 189 11.82 -3.15 10.61
CA LEU A 189 10.98 -2.40 9.66
C LEU A 189 11.44 -2.71 8.23
N LEU A 190 10.49 -2.96 7.34
CA LEU A 190 10.78 -3.35 5.96
C LEU A 190 9.88 -2.59 4.99
N GLY A 191 10.45 -2.06 3.93
CA GLY A 191 9.68 -1.41 2.89
C GLY A 191 10.23 -1.64 1.49
N HIS A 192 9.34 -1.94 0.54
CA HIS A 192 9.67 -2.05 -0.88
C HIS A 192 9.31 -0.76 -1.59
N SER A 193 10.22 -0.28 -2.46
CA SER A 193 10.00 0.96 -3.22
C SER A 193 9.60 2.11 -2.27
N SER A 194 8.56 2.87 -2.55
CA SER A 194 8.07 3.96 -1.70
C SER A 194 7.61 3.54 -0.29
N GLY A 195 7.36 2.25 -0.03
CA GLY A 195 7.18 1.73 1.32
C GLY A 195 8.44 1.82 2.18
N GLY A 196 9.62 1.80 1.56
CA GLY A 196 10.91 2.01 2.22
C GLY A 196 11.07 3.41 2.81
N LEU A 197 10.49 4.42 2.14
CA LEU A 197 10.39 5.78 2.67
C LEU A 197 9.65 5.81 4.01
N LEU A 198 8.48 5.17 4.06
CA LEU A 198 7.67 5.10 5.28
C LEU A 198 8.37 4.31 6.38
N ALA A 199 8.97 3.16 6.06
CA ALA A 199 9.74 2.36 7.00
C ALA A 199 10.88 3.17 7.63
N HIS A 200 11.61 3.93 6.82
CA HIS A 200 12.71 4.79 7.29
C HIS A 200 12.22 5.94 8.20
N GLU A 201 11.16 6.64 7.79
CA GLU A 201 10.61 7.74 8.59
C GLU A 201 10.00 7.26 9.91
N VAL A 202 9.36 6.07 9.90
CA VAL A 202 8.87 5.45 11.14
C VAL A 202 10.04 5.06 12.05
N ALA A 203 11.16 4.55 11.51
CA ALA A 203 12.37 4.30 12.30
C ALA A 203 12.88 5.59 12.96
N ALA A 204 13.01 6.68 12.19
CA ALA A 204 13.45 7.98 12.71
C ALA A 204 12.50 8.50 13.81
N ARG A 205 11.18 8.33 13.63
CA ARG A 205 10.18 8.71 14.65
C ARG A 205 10.31 7.88 15.91
N LEU A 206 10.47 6.56 15.79
CA LEU A 206 10.64 5.65 16.92
C LEU A 206 11.94 5.96 17.70
N GLU A 207 13.06 6.16 17.01
CA GLU A 207 14.32 6.56 17.63
C GLU A 207 14.18 7.85 18.46
N SER A 208 13.40 8.82 17.97
CA SER A 208 13.15 10.07 18.68
C SER A 208 12.42 9.87 20.03
N THR A 209 11.76 8.71 20.20
CA THR A 209 11.10 8.31 21.45
C THR A 209 11.89 7.28 22.25
N GLY A 210 13.13 6.95 21.82
CA GLY A 210 14.00 5.99 22.50
C GLY A 210 13.73 4.53 22.17
N VAL A 211 12.89 4.25 21.15
CA VAL A 211 12.65 2.88 20.67
C VAL A 211 13.45 2.66 19.39
N PHE A 212 14.23 1.60 19.35
CA PHE A 212 15.11 1.29 18.23
C PHE A 212 14.68 -0.03 17.58
N PRO A 213 14.30 -0.03 16.30
CA PRO A 213 14.17 -1.27 15.53
C PRO A 213 15.52 -2.01 15.47
N GLU A 214 15.49 -3.33 15.34
CA GLU A 214 16.72 -4.13 15.13
C GLU A 214 17.41 -3.79 13.79
N ALA A 215 16.61 -3.47 12.77
CA ALA A 215 17.08 -3.01 11.46
C ALA A 215 15.98 -2.31 10.67
N VAL A 216 16.37 -1.52 9.67
CA VAL A 216 15.54 -1.07 8.56
C VAL A 216 15.99 -1.81 7.30
N VAL A 217 15.06 -2.48 6.62
CA VAL A 217 15.31 -3.19 5.36
C VAL A 217 14.62 -2.45 4.23
N LEU A 218 15.41 -1.92 3.31
CA LEU A 218 14.96 -1.18 2.14
C LEU A 218 15.06 -2.10 0.92
N LEU A 219 13.92 -2.47 0.35
CA LEU A 219 13.89 -3.30 -0.84
C LEU A 219 13.70 -2.42 -2.07
N ASP A 220 14.72 -2.33 -2.88
CA ASP A 220 14.72 -1.68 -4.19
C ASP A 220 14.08 -0.28 -4.17
N ILE A 221 14.58 0.58 -3.27
CA ILE A 221 14.12 1.97 -3.12
C ILE A 221 14.95 2.90 -4.01
N TYR A 222 14.26 3.86 -4.62
CA TYR A 222 14.88 4.95 -5.38
C TYR A 222 14.59 6.29 -4.71
N SER A 223 15.64 7.10 -4.48
CA SER A 223 15.43 8.47 -4.02
C SER A 223 14.96 9.37 -5.17
N HIS A 224 14.17 10.39 -4.87
CA HIS A 224 13.64 11.32 -5.89
C HIS A 224 14.71 12.10 -6.67
N ASP A 225 15.92 12.20 -6.15
CA ASP A 225 17.01 12.96 -6.76
C ASP A 225 17.87 12.12 -7.73
N GLN A 226 17.48 10.88 -7.97
CA GLN A 226 18.26 10.00 -8.84
C GLN A 226 17.72 10.01 -10.27
N ASP A 227 18.62 10.10 -11.22
CA ASP A 227 18.34 9.91 -12.66
C ASP A 227 17.59 8.58 -12.93
N ALA A 228 17.90 7.56 -12.13
CA ALA A 228 17.21 6.27 -12.14
C ALA A 228 15.72 6.39 -11.79
N ALA A 229 15.36 7.09 -10.72
CA ALA A 229 13.97 7.27 -10.32
C ALA A 229 13.18 8.04 -11.39
N VAL A 230 13.79 9.06 -11.98
CA VAL A 230 13.19 9.83 -13.09
C VAL A 230 13.02 8.97 -14.34
N ALA A 231 14.01 8.14 -14.67
CA ALA A 231 13.96 7.25 -15.83
C ALA A 231 12.93 6.10 -15.66
N LEU A 232 12.67 5.67 -14.43
CA LEU A 232 11.68 4.63 -14.12
C LEU A 232 10.24 5.12 -14.16
N GLN A 233 9.98 6.42 -14.04
CA GLN A 233 8.62 6.96 -13.97
C GLN A 233 7.73 6.54 -15.16
N PRO A 234 8.16 6.61 -16.44
CA PRO A 234 7.34 6.14 -17.55
C PRO A 234 7.04 4.64 -17.50
N GLY A 235 8.05 3.82 -17.18
CA GLY A 235 7.90 2.37 -17.05
C GLY A 235 7.04 1.95 -15.84
N LEU A 236 7.17 2.65 -14.72
CA LEU A 236 6.31 2.44 -13.54
C LEU A 236 4.86 2.79 -13.85
N SER A 237 4.61 3.87 -14.59
CA SER A 237 3.26 4.28 -14.99
C SER A 237 2.62 3.28 -15.96
N ALA A 238 3.38 2.79 -16.96
CA ALA A 238 2.95 1.76 -17.89
C ALA A 238 2.71 0.42 -17.18
N GLY A 239 3.64 -0.02 -16.34
CA GLY A 239 3.51 -1.25 -15.55
C GLY A 239 2.41 -1.18 -14.47
N MET A 240 2.06 0.01 -13.99
CA MET A 240 0.87 0.21 -13.16
C MET A 240 -0.41 0.01 -13.96
N ALA A 241 -0.48 0.54 -15.18
CA ALA A 241 -1.64 0.37 -16.06
C ALA A 241 -1.85 -1.10 -16.43
N GLU A 242 -0.80 -1.83 -16.77
CA GLU A 242 -0.87 -3.26 -17.10
C GLU A 242 -1.22 -4.13 -15.90
N ARG A 243 -0.62 -3.88 -14.73
CA ARG A 243 -0.91 -4.62 -13.49
C ARG A 243 -2.30 -4.32 -12.92
N SER A 244 -2.81 -3.12 -13.14
CA SER A 244 -4.19 -2.74 -12.79
C SER A 244 -5.22 -3.54 -13.58
N ALA A 245 -4.87 -4.01 -14.77
CA ALA A 245 -5.76 -4.83 -15.59
C ALA A 245 -6.00 -6.25 -15.02
N GLY A 246 -5.23 -6.70 -14.01
CA GLY A 246 -5.26 -8.09 -13.59
C GLY A 246 -5.40 -8.41 -12.10
N GLN A 247 -5.02 -7.55 -11.16
CA GLN A 247 -4.87 -7.97 -9.77
C GLN A 247 -5.46 -7.07 -8.67
N VAL A 248 -5.52 -5.77 -8.84
CA VAL A 248 -6.10 -4.82 -7.86
C VAL A 248 -6.93 -3.81 -8.61
N PRO A 249 -8.23 -3.66 -8.32
CA PRO A 249 -9.02 -2.57 -8.89
C PRO A 249 -8.40 -1.24 -8.44
N VAL A 250 -7.91 -0.46 -9.38
CA VAL A 250 -7.47 0.91 -9.11
C VAL A 250 -8.72 1.79 -9.22
N ASP A 251 -9.33 2.06 -8.08
CA ASP A 251 -10.46 2.96 -7.95
C ASP A 251 -10.01 4.41 -7.73
N ASP A 252 -10.96 5.33 -7.81
CA ASP A 252 -10.71 6.76 -7.65
C ASP A 252 -10.25 7.12 -6.23
N THR A 253 -10.67 6.36 -5.21
CA THR A 253 -10.23 6.51 -3.82
C THR A 253 -8.72 6.29 -3.69
N ARG A 254 -8.22 5.22 -4.30
CA ARG A 254 -6.80 4.86 -4.27
C ARG A 254 -5.93 5.81 -5.08
N LEU A 255 -6.44 6.29 -6.23
CA LEU A 255 -5.74 7.29 -7.04
C LEU A 255 -5.63 8.63 -6.31
N LEU A 256 -6.70 9.09 -5.67
CA LEU A 256 -6.67 10.31 -4.85
C LEU A 256 -5.76 10.15 -3.62
N ALA A 257 -5.74 8.97 -2.99
CA ALA A 257 -4.81 8.70 -1.90
C ALA A 257 -3.37 8.76 -2.38
N MET A 258 -3.04 8.11 -3.50
CA MET A 258 -1.72 8.21 -4.14
C MET A 258 -1.33 9.67 -4.39
N GLY A 259 -2.23 10.48 -4.96
CA GLY A 259 -2.03 11.91 -5.17
C GLY A 259 -1.73 12.66 -3.87
N ALA A 260 -2.45 12.37 -2.78
CA ALA A 260 -2.20 12.96 -1.47
C ALA A 260 -0.79 12.64 -0.96
N TYR A 261 -0.39 11.37 -1.02
CA TYR A 261 0.94 10.94 -0.56
C TYR A 261 2.06 11.53 -1.44
N PHE A 262 1.88 11.62 -2.75
CA PHE A 262 2.85 12.29 -3.62
C PHE A 262 3.00 13.76 -3.26
N ARG A 263 1.91 14.46 -2.96
CA ARG A 263 1.95 15.85 -2.49
C ARG A 263 2.67 15.98 -1.15
N LEU A 264 2.42 15.09 -0.21
CA LEU A 264 2.99 15.13 1.13
C LEU A 264 4.50 14.81 1.13
N PHE A 265 4.91 13.84 0.32
CA PHE A 265 6.30 13.37 0.31
C PHE A 265 7.12 13.83 -0.90
N GLY A 266 6.56 14.71 -1.77
CA GLY A 266 7.25 15.19 -2.97
C GLY A 266 8.58 15.92 -2.72
N GLY A 267 8.72 16.56 -1.55
CA GLY A 267 9.96 17.20 -1.11
C GLY A 267 10.75 16.40 -0.06
N TRP A 268 10.41 15.14 0.15
CA TRP A 268 11.03 14.33 1.19
C TRP A 268 12.54 14.14 0.97
N ARG A 269 13.27 14.19 2.10
CA ARG A 269 14.70 13.86 2.17
C ARG A 269 14.91 13.00 3.40
N PRO A 270 15.57 11.84 3.26
CA PRO A 270 15.83 10.97 4.40
C PRO A 270 16.78 11.65 5.39
N LYS A 271 16.48 11.52 6.68
CA LYS A 271 17.34 11.92 7.78
C LYS A 271 18.15 10.72 8.27
N GLU A 272 19.35 10.97 8.79
CA GLU A 272 20.16 9.91 9.36
C GLU A 272 19.45 9.25 10.54
N VAL A 273 19.48 7.92 10.57
CA VAL A 273 19.00 7.08 11.66
C VAL A 273 20.15 6.27 12.24
N LYS A 274 20.06 5.90 13.51
CA LYS A 274 21.06 5.06 14.19
C LYS A 274 20.83 3.57 13.93
N THR A 275 19.59 3.19 13.64
CA THR A 275 19.20 1.82 13.33
C THR A 275 19.94 1.31 12.11
N PRO A 276 20.57 0.12 12.19
CA PRO A 276 21.25 -0.48 11.04
C PRO A 276 20.33 -0.57 9.82
N THR A 277 20.81 -0.11 8.68
CA THR A 277 20.03 -0.11 7.44
C THR A 277 20.63 -1.10 6.44
N LEU A 278 19.80 -1.99 5.89
CA LEU A 278 20.12 -2.92 4.82
C LEU A 278 19.39 -2.49 3.55
N LEU A 279 20.13 -2.20 2.49
CA LEU A 279 19.59 -1.99 1.15
C LEU A 279 19.70 -3.27 0.33
N VAL A 280 18.58 -3.86 -0.02
CA VAL A 280 18.51 -5.01 -0.94
C VAL A 280 18.17 -4.50 -2.33
N ARG A 281 19.05 -4.77 -3.30
CA ARG A 281 18.93 -4.27 -4.68
C ARG A 281 18.64 -5.43 -5.63
N ALA A 282 17.75 -5.19 -6.61
CA ALA A 282 17.49 -6.14 -7.67
C ALA A 282 18.75 -6.35 -8.55
N GLY A 283 19.08 -7.60 -8.86
CA GLY A 283 20.18 -7.98 -9.74
C GLY A 283 19.79 -8.01 -11.20
N GLU A 284 18.49 -8.04 -11.53
CA GLU A 284 17.97 -8.00 -12.90
C GLU A 284 17.21 -6.70 -13.16
N ARG A 285 17.32 -6.22 -14.39
CA ARG A 285 16.64 -5.01 -14.84
C ARG A 285 15.16 -5.30 -15.08
N LEU A 286 14.30 -4.41 -14.59
CA LEU A 286 12.87 -4.48 -14.87
C LEU A 286 12.52 -3.93 -16.27
N PHE A 287 13.37 -3.02 -16.81
CA PHE A 287 13.19 -2.36 -18.11
C PHE A 287 14.54 -2.22 -18.81
N ASP A 288 14.52 -1.99 -20.12
CA ASP A 288 15.71 -1.62 -20.88
C ASP A 288 16.26 -0.27 -20.40
N TRP A 289 17.48 -0.30 -19.89
CA TRP A 289 18.18 0.88 -19.43
C TRP A 289 19.03 1.47 -20.55
N SER A 290 18.60 2.58 -21.08
CA SER A 290 19.23 3.24 -22.25
C SER A 290 20.21 4.36 -21.87
N ARG A 291 20.51 4.55 -20.58
CA ARG A 291 21.41 5.63 -20.11
C ARG A 291 22.68 5.04 -19.52
N ASP A 292 23.76 5.85 -19.56
CA ASP A 292 25.00 5.58 -18.85
C ASP A 292 24.76 5.72 -17.33
N GLY A 293 25.31 4.80 -16.54
CA GLY A 293 25.19 4.79 -15.08
C GLY A 293 24.61 3.51 -14.48
N ASP A 294 24.68 3.38 -13.17
CA ASP A 294 24.11 2.23 -12.44
C ASP A 294 22.60 2.39 -12.34
N TRP A 295 21.88 1.43 -12.88
CA TRP A 295 20.42 1.39 -12.86
C TRP A 295 19.83 0.88 -11.52
N ARG A 296 20.67 0.30 -10.66
CA ARG A 296 20.25 -0.29 -9.39
C ARG A 296 19.82 0.78 -8.40
N SER A 297 18.97 0.38 -7.47
CA SER A 297 18.55 1.25 -6.37
C SER A 297 19.74 1.73 -5.55
N TYR A 298 19.60 2.92 -5.00
CA TYR A 298 20.65 3.58 -4.24
C TYR A 298 20.07 4.27 -3.01
N TRP A 299 20.82 4.24 -1.92
CA TRP A 299 20.51 4.92 -0.69
C TRP A 299 21.65 5.82 -0.28
N GLN A 300 21.37 7.09 0.03
CA GLN A 300 22.40 8.10 0.26
C GLN A 300 22.97 8.12 1.69
N LEU A 301 22.25 7.52 2.65
CA LEU A 301 22.69 7.45 4.04
C LEU A 301 23.49 6.16 4.31
N PRO A 302 24.22 6.06 5.45
CA PRO A 302 24.96 4.87 5.79
C PRO A 302 24.10 3.60 5.76
N HIS A 303 24.55 2.56 5.05
CA HIS A 303 23.85 1.29 4.90
C HIS A 303 24.80 0.16 4.50
N THR A 304 24.34 -1.07 4.67
CA THR A 304 24.92 -2.25 4.03
C THR A 304 24.09 -2.56 2.79
N ALA A 305 24.74 -2.82 1.64
CA ALA A 305 24.06 -3.20 0.41
C ALA A 305 24.17 -4.70 0.16
N LEU A 306 23.09 -5.28 -0.34
CA LEU A 306 23.01 -6.68 -0.80
C LEU A 306 22.36 -6.73 -2.17
N ASP A 307 23.08 -7.22 -3.17
CA ASP A 307 22.52 -7.50 -4.49
C ASP A 307 21.95 -8.92 -4.51
N VAL A 308 20.72 -9.07 -4.99
CA VAL A 308 20.06 -10.36 -5.12
C VAL A 308 19.84 -10.69 -6.58
N PRO A 309 20.13 -11.91 -7.02
CA PRO A 309 19.76 -12.36 -8.36
C PRO A 309 18.23 -12.28 -8.51
N GLY A 310 17.77 -11.96 -9.69
CA GLY A 310 16.34 -11.81 -10.01
C GLY A 310 15.56 -13.11 -9.99
#